data_e83ffc6b37a3635acf3ddd55b1379e9f
#
_entry.id   e83ffc6b37a3635acf3ddd55b1379e9f
#
_cell.length_a   1.000
_cell.length_b   1.000
_cell.length_c   1.000
_cell.angle_alpha   90.00
_cell.angle_beta   90.00
_cell.angle_gamma   90.00
#
_symmetry.space_group_name_H-M   'P 1'
#
loop_
_entity.id
_entity.type
_entity.pdbx_description
1 polymer ?
#
loop_
_entity_poly.entity_id
_entity_poly.type
_entity_poly.pdbx_seq_one_letter_code
_entity_poly.pdbx_strand_id
1 'polypeptide(L)'
;MTNQSKKSDEEILFPSIKVGGITIEPWSFGVLFDLSPMLERLLDVVTEKGIDAEFEKGTLSYITMAKLFTLASKEVLEIMAITTNQEEGVIKKLSMADGVKIAMVIFQQNKETIKNALSPLLNLNPKGATKGK
;
A
#
# COMPACT_ATOMS: atom_id res chain seq x y z
N MET A 1 -20.20 14.94 -22.62
CA MET A 1 -18.91 15.52 -22.55
C MET A 1 -18.56 16.10 -21.24
N THR A 2 -19.49 16.76 -20.60
CA THR A 2 -19.21 17.24 -19.25
C THR A 2 -18.83 16.11 -18.33
N ASN A 3 -19.46 14.96 -18.51
CA ASN A 3 -19.12 13.79 -17.69
C ASN A 3 -17.70 13.38 -17.90
N GLN A 4 -17.28 13.48 -19.14
CA GLN A 4 -15.94 13.10 -19.50
C GLN A 4 -14.92 14.00 -18.84
N SER A 5 -15.20 15.27 -18.81
CA SER A 5 -14.35 16.25 -18.18
C SER A 5 -14.19 15.96 -16.70
N LYS A 6 -15.32 15.73 -16.07
CA LYS A 6 -15.33 15.41 -14.66
C LYS A 6 -14.57 14.15 -14.35
N LYS A 7 -14.79 13.14 -15.17
CA LYS A 7 -14.09 11.89 -15.02
C LYS A 7 -12.59 12.07 -15.17
N SER A 8 -12.22 12.93 -16.08
CA SER A 8 -10.83 13.24 -16.33
C SER A 8 -10.14 13.80 -15.10
N ASP A 9 -10.83 14.72 -14.44
CA ASP A 9 -10.29 15.32 -13.24
C ASP A 9 -10.12 14.30 -12.14
N GLU A 10 -11.11 13.45 -12.00
CA GLU A 10 -11.04 12.39 -11.01
C GLU A 10 -9.92 11.41 -11.31
N GLU A 11 -9.76 11.10 -12.58
CA GLU A 11 -8.71 10.17 -12.97
C GLU A 11 -7.33 10.73 -12.73
N ILE A 12 -7.17 12.03 -12.89
CA ILE A 12 -5.90 12.66 -12.62
C ILE A 12 -5.56 12.59 -11.13
N LEU A 13 -6.55 12.85 -10.29
CA LEU A 13 -6.33 12.88 -8.85
C LEU A 13 -6.35 11.49 -8.23
N PHE A 14 -7.20 10.61 -8.76
CA PHE A 14 -7.38 9.28 -8.18
C PHE A 14 -7.45 8.25 -9.29
N PRO A 15 -6.32 8.00 -9.95
CA PRO A 15 -6.32 7.09 -11.08
C PRO A 15 -6.65 5.66 -10.66
N SER A 16 -7.50 5.01 -11.44
CA SER A 16 -7.76 3.60 -11.23
C SER A 16 -7.00 2.81 -12.29
N ILE A 17 -6.51 1.65 -11.90
CA ILE A 17 -5.72 0.80 -12.76
C ILE A 17 -6.30 -0.59 -12.71
N LYS A 18 -6.34 -1.26 -13.85
CA LYS A 18 -6.88 -2.59 -13.93
C LYS A 18 -5.78 -3.61 -14.19
N VAL A 19 -5.75 -4.65 -13.39
CA VAL A 19 -4.78 -5.73 -13.55
C VAL A 19 -5.52 -7.05 -13.40
N GLY A 20 -5.42 -7.91 -14.42
CA GLY A 20 -6.06 -9.21 -14.35
C GLY A 20 -7.56 -9.14 -14.11
N GLY A 21 -8.22 -8.13 -14.67
CA GLY A 21 -9.64 -7.95 -14.50
C GLY A 21 -10.04 -7.30 -13.18
N ILE A 22 -9.09 -6.99 -12.34
CA ILE A 22 -9.36 -6.39 -11.04
C ILE A 22 -9.03 -4.91 -11.09
N THR A 23 -9.96 -4.08 -10.63
CA THR A 23 -9.76 -2.63 -10.61
C THR A 23 -9.14 -2.23 -9.28
N ILE A 24 -8.10 -1.42 -9.36
CA ILE A 24 -7.37 -0.96 -8.18
C ILE A 24 -7.45 0.55 -8.13
N GLU A 25 -7.93 1.07 -7.01
CA GLU A 25 -8.05 2.51 -6.81
C GLU A 25 -7.32 2.93 -5.55
N PRO A 26 -6.86 4.18 -5.50
CA PRO A 26 -6.23 4.67 -4.28
C PRO A 26 -7.19 4.56 -3.09
N TRP A 27 -6.63 4.39 -1.92
CA TRP A 27 -7.43 4.24 -0.71
C TRP A 27 -8.21 5.51 -0.43
N SER A 28 -9.50 5.35 -0.18
CA SER A 28 -10.30 6.46 0.30
C SER A 28 -10.11 6.60 1.79
N PHE A 29 -10.59 7.72 2.32
CA PHE A 29 -10.52 7.94 3.75
C PHE A 29 -11.22 6.82 4.52
N GLY A 30 -12.38 6.39 4.03
CA GLY A 30 -13.14 5.35 4.71
C GLY A 30 -12.42 4.00 4.71
N VAL A 31 -11.76 3.67 3.61
CA VAL A 31 -11.06 2.40 3.51
C VAL A 31 -9.91 2.35 4.51
N LEU A 32 -9.32 3.49 4.82
CA LEU A 32 -8.22 3.51 5.78
C LEU A 32 -8.64 2.97 7.15
N PHE A 33 -9.89 3.16 7.53
CA PHE A 33 -10.35 2.61 8.81
C PHE A 33 -10.32 1.09 8.80
N ASP A 34 -10.68 0.50 7.66
CA ASP A 34 -10.64 -0.96 7.54
C ASP A 34 -9.22 -1.48 7.46
N LEU A 35 -8.32 -0.70 6.86
CA LEU A 35 -6.95 -1.11 6.67
C LEU A 35 -6.06 -0.86 7.87
N SER A 36 -6.46 0.03 8.75
CA SER A 36 -5.63 0.46 9.86
C SER A 36 -4.93 -0.66 10.63
N PRO A 37 -5.64 -1.69 11.08
CA PRO A 37 -4.97 -2.72 11.86
C PRO A 37 -3.91 -3.47 11.05
N MET A 38 -4.22 -3.73 9.77
CA MET A 38 -3.27 -4.44 8.93
C MET A 38 -2.07 -3.57 8.61
N LEU A 39 -2.32 -2.29 8.37
CA LEU A 39 -1.21 -1.37 8.09
C LEU A 39 -0.30 -1.24 9.29
N GLU A 40 -0.87 -1.20 10.48
CA GLU A 40 -0.06 -1.10 11.67
C GLU A 40 0.85 -2.32 11.81
N ARG A 41 0.30 -3.49 11.62
CA ARG A 41 1.09 -4.71 11.69
C ARG A 41 2.14 -4.78 10.59
N LEU A 42 1.77 -4.33 9.39
CA LEU A 42 2.71 -4.31 8.28
C LEU A 42 3.87 -3.36 8.58
N LEU A 43 3.55 -2.18 9.11
CA LEU A 43 4.58 -1.21 9.43
C LEU A 43 5.51 -1.73 10.52
N ASP A 44 4.97 -2.48 11.47
CA ASP A 44 5.81 -3.10 12.49
C ASP A 44 6.81 -4.06 11.87
N VAL A 45 6.35 -4.88 10.94
CA VAL A 45 7.24 -5.82 10.25
C VAL A 45 8.28 -5.06 9.44
N VAL A 46 7.84 -4.06 8.71
CA VAL A 46 8.74 -3.28 7.86
C VAL A 46 9.85 -2.64 8.70
N THR A 47 9.48 -2.05 9.82
CA THR A 47 10.45 -1.40 10.70
C THR A 47 11.36 -2.42 11.35
N GLU A 48 10.78 -3.49 11.85
CA GLU A 48 11.54 -4.52 12.54
C GLU A 48 12.55 -5.20 11.64
N LYS A 49 12.20 -5.41 10.39
CA LYS A 49 13.08 -6.09 9.44
C LYS A 49 13.99 -5.13 8.68
N GLY A 50 13.88 -3.85 8.94
CA GLY A 50 14.80 -2.90 8.35
C GLY A 50 14.54 -2.54 6.90
N ILE A 51 13.32 -2.72 6.42
CA ILE A 51 13.01 -2.35 5.04
C ILE A 51 12.21 -1.05 4.95
N ASP A 52 12.13 -0.33 6.07
CA ASP A 52 11.40 0.92 6.09
C ASP A 52 12.06 1.99 5.22
N ALA A 53 13.39 1.92 5.05
CA ALA A 53 14.09 2.90 4.23
C ALA A 53 13.61 2.87 2.78
N GLU A 54 13.28 1.69 2.26
CA GLU A 54 12.83 1.58 0.89
C GLU A 54 11.44 2.17 0.72
N PHE A 55 10.59 1.99 1.73
CA PHE A 55 9.28 2.61 1.72
C PHE A 55 9.40 4.12 1.79
N GLU A 56 10.31 4.58 2.61
CA GLU A 56 10.51 6.01 2.81
C GLU A 56 10.97 6.69 1.53
N LYS A 57 11.83 6.02 0.80
CA LYS A 57 12.32 6.56 -0.46
C LYS A 57 11.28 6.50 -1.56
N GLY A 58 10.22 5.75 -1.35
CA GLY A 58 9.20 5.61 -2.37
C GLY A 58 9.59 4.66 -3.48
N THR A 59 10.65 3.90 -3.29
CA THR A 59 11.06 2.88 -4.24
C THR A 59 10.75 1.51 -3.66
N LEU A 60 10.08 0.70 -4.45
CA LEU A 60 9.73 -0.64 -4.00
C LEU A 60 10.09 -1.59 -5.11
N SER A 61 11.18 -2.31 -4.92
CA SER A 61 11.67 -3.24 -5.92
C SER A 61 10.94 -4.57 -5.78
N TYR A 62 11.13 -5.42 -6.78
CA TYR A 62 10.60 -6.78 -6.73
C TYR A 62 11.13 -7.53 -5.53
N ILE A 63 12.39 -7.31 -5.19
CA ILE A 63 13.00 -8.00 -4.07
C ILE A 63 12.34 -7.59 -2.76
N THR A 64 12.09 -6.30 -2.60
CA THR A 64 11.42 -5.81 -1.40
C THR A 64 10.00 -6.36 -1.32
N MET A 65 9.31 -6.41 -2.45
CA MET A 65 7.97 -6.95 -2.48
C MET A 65 7.96 -8.42 -2.09
N ALA A 66 8.96 -9.17 -2.59
CA ALA A 66 9.07 -10.57 -2.24
C ALA A 66 9.32 -10.74 -0.74
N LYS A 67 10.10 -9.85 -0.16
CA LYS A 67 10.33 -9.90 1.29
C LYS A 67 9.02 -9.66 2.04
N LEU A 68 8.23 -8.70 1.59
CA LEU A 68 6.95 -8.44 2.23
C LEU A 68 6.03 -9.65 2.14
N PHE A 69 5.98 -10.28 0.98
CA PHE A 69 5.15 -11.47 0.83
C PHE A 69 5.60 -12.58 1.76
N THR A 70 6.88 -12.67 2.03
CA THR A 70 7.41 -13.69 2.91
C THR A 70 7.21 -13.35 4.37
N LEU A 71 7.48 -12.11 4.73
CA LEU A 71 7.52 -11.72 6.14
C LEU A 71 6.16 -11.27 6.67
N ALA A 72 5.31 -10.77 5.82
CA ALA A 72 4.02 -10.23 6.22
C ALA A 72 2.93 -10.69 5.27
N SER A 73 2.95 -11.96 4.90
CA SER A 73 2.03 -12.48 3.89
C SER A 73 0.57 -12.27 4.27
N LYS A 74 0.24 -12.48 5.53
CA LYS A 74 -1.14 -12.33 5.96
C LYS A 74 -1.61 -10.90 5.81
N GLU A 75 -0.80 -9.95 6.26
CA GLU A 75 -1.16 -8.54 6.18
C GLU A 75 -1.25 -8.08 4.74
N VAL A 76 -0.30 -8.48 3.91
CA VAL A 76 -0.31 -8.09 2.51
C VAL A 76 -1.56 -8.63 1.83
N LEU A 77 -1.89 -9.89 2.08
CA LEU A 77 -3.07 -10.49 1.48
C LEU A 77 -4.34 -9.78 1.90
N GLU A 78 -4.46 -9.46 3.18
CA GLU A 78 -5.63 -8.76 3.69
C GLU A 78 -5.75 -7.36 3.07
N ILE A 79 -4.63 -6.67 2.96
CA ILE A 79 -4.62 -5.34 2.37
C ILE A 79 -5.05 -5.41 0.91
N MET A 80 -4.54 -6.39 0.18
CA MET A 80 -4.90 -6.56 -1.22
C MET A 80 -6.39 -6.85 -1.37
N ALA A 81 -6.91 -7.72 -0.53
CA ALA A 81 -8.32 -8.10 -0.60
C ALA A 81 -9.23 -6.91 -0.32
N ILE A 82 -8.91 -6.16 0.71
CA ILE A 82 -9.73 -5.00 1.08
C ILE A 82 -9.62 -3.92 0.01
N THR A 83 -8.42 -3.66 -0.46
CA THR A 83 -8.20 -2.60 -1.46
C THR A 83 -8.95 -2.89 -2.74
N THR A 84 -8.97 -4.15 -3.17
CA THR A 84 -9.62 -4.52 -4.42
C THR A 84 -11.06 -4.94 -4.23
N ASN A 85 -11.52 -4.97 -2.99
CA ASN A 85 -12.88 -5.41 -2.65
C ASN A 85 -13.12 -6.84 -3.17
N GLN A 86 -12.14 -7.69 -3.00
CA GLN A 86 -12.22 -9.09 -3.40
C GLN A 86 -12.00 -9.98 -2.18
N GLU A 87 -12.49 -11.20 -2.26
CA GLU A 87 -12.22 -12.15 -1.20
C GLU A 87 -10.79 -12.64 -1.32
N GLU A 88 -10.22 -13.03 -0.19
CA GLU A 88 -8.85 -13.48 -0.17
C GLU A 88 -8.62 -14.66 -1.11
N GLY A 89 -9.62 -15.54 -1.22
CA GLY A 89 -9.52 -16.67 -2.13
C GLY A 89 -9.31 -16.26 -3.58
N VAL A 90 -9.95 -15.16 -3.97
CA VAL A 90 -9.79 -14.65 -5.32
C VAL A 90 -8.36 -14.15 -5.53
N ILE A 91 -7.84 -13.42 -4.54
CA ILE A 91 -6.48 -12.90 -4.62
C ILE A 91 -5.47 -14.04 -4.69
N LYS A 92 -5.67 -15.07 -3.87
CA LYS A 92 -4.74 -16.20 -3.84
C LYS A 92 -4.67 -16.95 -5.16
N LYS A 93 -5.73 -16.89 -5.94
CA LYS A 93 -5.76 -17.61 -7.20
C LYS A 93 -5.20 -16.84 -8.37
N LEU A 94 -4.81 -15.60 -8.16
CA LEU A 94 -4.19 -14.82 -9.22
C LEU A 94 -2.85 -15.44 -9.62
N SER A 95 -2.45 -15.18 -10.87
CA SER A 95 -1.10 -15.57 -11.27
C SER A 95 -0.12 -14.77 -10.43
N MET A 96 1.08 -15.31 -10.30
CA MET A 96 2.09 -14.60 -9.53
C MET A 96 2.34 -13.22 -10.12
N ALA A 97 2.40 -13.13 -11.44
CA ALA A 97 2.65 -11.86 -12.08
C ALA A 97 1.56 -10.84 -11.77
N ASP A 98 0.31 -11.26 -11.86
CA ASP A 98 -0.80 -10.35 -11.56
C ASP A 98 -0.83 -9.97 -10.09
N GLY A 99 -0.61 -10.93 -9.21
CA GLY A 99 -0.62 -10.66 -7.78
C GLY A 99 0.44 -9.66 -7.38
N VAL A 100 1.65 -9.86 -7.86
CA VAL A 100 2.74 -8.94 -7.55
C VAL A 100 2.46 -7.57 -8.14
N LYS A 101 1.95 -7.54 -9.37
CA LYS A 101 1.67 -6.28 -10.01
C LYS A 101 0.59 -5.50 -9.25
N ILE A 102 -0.45 -6.20 -8.79
CA ILE A 102 -1.50 -5.54 -8.01
C ILE A 102 -0.91 -4.94 -6.74
N ALA A 103 -0.07 -5.70 -6.04
CA ALA A 103 0.54 -5.19 -4.83
C ALA A 103 1.39 -3.95 -5.10
N MET A 104 2.13 -3.97 -6.19
CA MET A 104 2.96 -2.82 -6.54
C MET A 104 2.11 -1.62 -6.93
N VAL A 105 1.01 -1.85 -7.64
CA VAL A 105 0.12 -0.76 -8.01
C VAL A 105 -0.49 -0.14 -6.76
N ILE A 106 -0.89 -0.97 -5.80
CA ILE A 106 -1.43 -0.46 -4.54
C ILE A 106 -0.41 0.42 -3.85
N PHE A 107 0.83 -0.04 -3.80
CA PHE A 107 1.88 0.76 -3.18
C PHE A 107 2.06 2.08 -3.92
N GLN A 108 2.13 2.04 -5.23
CA GLN A 108 2.36 3.25 -6.01
C GLN A 108 1.24 4.26 -5.84
N GLN A 109 0.01 3.78 -5.84
CA GLN A 109 -1.12 4.69 -5.70
C GLN A 109 -1.19 5.32 -4.33
N ASN A 110 -0.63 4.66 -3.32
CA ASN A 110 -0.77 5.11 -1.94
C ASN A 110 0.56 5.39 -1.26
N LYS A 111 1.61 5.58 -2.05
CA LYS A 111 2.94 5.72 -1.46
C LYS A 111 3.06 6.94 -0.55
N GLU A 112 2.35 8.01 -0.86
CA GLU A 112 2.41 9.18 0.01
C GLU A 112 1.73 8.90 1.34
N THR A 113 0.61 8.20 1.30
CA THR A 113 -0.08 7.82 2.52
C THR A 113 0.79 6.92 3.37
N ILE A 114 1.44 5.95 2.74
CA ILE A 114 2.30 5.02 3.45
C ILE A 114 3.51 5.75 4.03
N LYS A 115 4.10 6.61 3.22
CA LYS A 115 5.25 7.38 3.64
C LYS A 115 4.92 8.26 4.83
N ASN A 116 3.76 8.91 4.77
CA ASN A 116 3.33 9.78 5.85
C ASN A 116 3.03 8.98 7.12
N ALA A 117 2.57 7.76 6.98
CA ALA A 117 2.33 6.91 8.12
C ALA A 117 3.65 6.49 8.78
N LEU A 118 4.68 6.29 7.97
CA LEU A 118 5.98 5.90 8.50
C LEU A 118 6.69 7.06 9.18
N SER A 119 6.52 8.26 8.66
CA SER A 119 7.21 9.42 9.20
C SER A 119 7.03 9.61 10.70
N PRO A 120 5.81 9.56 11.21
CA PRO A 120 5.65 9.70 12.66
C PRO A 120 6.37 8.62 13.43
N LEU A 121 6.39 7.40 12.91
CA LEU A 121 7.09 6.32 13.58
C LEU A 121 8.58 6.58 13.64
N LEU A 122 9.13 7.05 12.54
CA LEU A 122 10.54 7.36 12.50
C LEU A 122 10.88 8.52 13.42
N ASN A 123 9.99 9.49 13.49
CA ASN A 123 10.21 10.65 14.35
C ASN A 123 10.09 10.32 15.81
N LEU A 124 9.41 9.23 16.11
CA LEU A 124 9.23 8.83 17.50
C LEU A 124 10.42 8.10 18.07
N ASN A 125 11.36 7.70 17.22
CA ASN A 125 12.49 7.02 17.82
C ASN A 125 13.28 8.04 18.63
N PRO A 126 14.11 7.58 19.55
CA PRO A 126 14.75 8.46 20.53
C PRO A 126 15.48 9.62 19.93
N LYS A 127 16.10 9.36 18.80
CA LYS A 127 16.82 10.39 18.15
C LYS A 127 15.91 11.51 17.66
N GLY A 128 14.82 11.14 17.04
CA GLY A 128 13.87 12.11 16.58
C GLY A 128 13.27 12.90 17.72
N ALA A 129 12.93 12.23 18.77
CA ALA A 129 12.36 12.89 19.93
C ALA A 129 13.35 13.86 20.53
N THR A 130 14.57 13.48 20.55
CA THR A 130 15.61 14.33 21.09
C THR A 130 15.76 15.58 20.27
N LYS A 131 15.71 15.42 18.99
CA LYS A 131 15.82 16.56 18.13
C LYS A 131 14.66 17.49 18.25
N GLY A 132 13.55 16.98 18.65
CA GLY A 132 12.37 17.77 18.82
C GLY A 132 12.53 18.90 19.79
N LYS A 133 13.57 18.90 20.51
CA LYS A 133 13.76 19.97 21.43
C LYS A 133 14.50 21.06 21.00
#